data_cd22121712574e1c83d5ae8d489f10d7
#
_entry.id   cd22121712574e1c83d5ae8d489f10d7
#
_cell.length_a   1.000
_cell.length_b   1.000
_cell.length_c   1.000
_cell.angle_alpha   90.00
_cell.angle_beta   90.00
_cell.angle_gamma   90.00
#
_symmetry.space_group_name_H-M   'P 1'
#
loop_
_entity.id
_entity.type
_entity.pdbx_description
1 polymer ?
#
loop_
_entity_poly.entity_id
_entity_poly.type
_entity_poly.pdbx_seq_one_letter_code
_entity_poly.pdbx_strand_id
1 'polypeptide(L)'
;IGFATFADMKVEDFQFTPLSVDIAAGGQVRWTWTGTQIHNVTSNNSGPLSSPTQASGTYAVTFPTPGRFDFHCTIHPFMTGTVIVH
;
A
#
# COMPACT_ATOMS: atom_id res chain seq x y z
N ILE A 1 -2.71 14.23 -20.13
CA ILE A 1 -1.99 13.11 -19.58
C ILE A 1 -2.42 12.92 -18.14
N GLY A 2 -2.90 11.77 -17.80
CA GLY A 2 -3.38 11.47 -16.48
C GLY A 2 -2.44 10.55 -15.71
N PHE A 3 -2.86 10.21 -14.52
CA PHE A 3 -2.17 9.23 -13.69
C PHE A 3 -2.71 7.84 -13.98
N ALA A 4 -1.93 6.82 -13.66
CA ALA A 4 -2.36 5.44 -13.83
C ALA A 4 -3.57 5.13 -12.95
N THR A 5 -4.40 4.20 -13.40
CA THR A 5 -5.57 3.73 -12.64
C THR A 5 -5.27 2.45 -11.89
N PHE A 6 -4.05 1.96 -11.96
CA PHE A 6 -3.61 0.77 -11.24
C PHE A 6 -2.13 0.90 -10.91
N ALA A 7 -1.76 0.51 -9.70
CA ALA A 7 -0.36 0.39 -9.29
C ALA A 7 -0.18 -0.88 -8.46
N ASP A 8 1.02 -1.45 -8.54
CA ASP A 8 1.38 -2.64 -7.78
C ASP A 8 2.55 -2.28 -6.88
N MET A 9 2.43 -2.59 -5.59
CA MET A 9 3.50 -2.41 -4.61
C MET A 9 3.89 -3.78 -4.08
N LYS A 10 5.18 -3.99 -3.90
CA LYS A 10 5.69 -5.22 -3.30
C LYS A 10 5.84 -5.02 -1.80
N VAL A 11 5.40 -6.00 -1.03
CA VAL A 11 5.64 -6.07 0.41
C VAL A 11 6.81 -7.02 0.59
N GLU A 12 8.00 -6.45 0.71
CA GLU A 12 9.24 -7.20 0.87
C GLU A 12 9.61 -7.26 2.34
N ASP A 13 10.60 -8.09 2.68
CA ASP A 13 11.08 -8.09 4.05
C ASP A 13 11.69 -6.72 4.36
N PHE A 14 11.01 -6.03 5.29
CA PHE A 14 11.40 -4.77 5.88
C PHE A 14 11.27 -3.53 5.00
N GLN A 15 10.57 -3.63 3.85
CA GLN A 15 10.30 -2.44 3.03
C GLN A 15 9.12 -2.65 2.08
N PHE A 16 8.49 -1.54 1.68
CA PHE A 16 7.55 -1.49 0.57
C PHE A 16 8.28 -0.97 -0.66
N THR A 17 8.03 -1.56 -1.83
CA THR A 17 8.71 -1.17 -3.07
C THR A 17 7.68 -1.00 -4.19
N PRO A 18 7.60 0.17 -4.81
CA PRO A 18 8.30 1.43 -4.47
C PRO A 18 7.81 2.01 -3.14
N LEU A 19 8.49 3.02 -2.63
CA LEU A 19 8.10 3.67 -1.38
C LEU A 19 6.83 4.50 -1.51
N SER A 20 6.52 4.96 -2.72
CA SER A 20 5.29 5.69 -2.98
C SER A 20 4.81 5.44 -4.41
N VAL A 21 3.51 5.59 -4.62
CA VAL A 21 2.89 5.51 -5.94
C VAL A 21 1.91 6.66 -6.10
N ASP A 22 1.71 7.07 -7.36
CA ASP A 22 0.73 8.08 -7.75
C ASP A 22 -0.31 7.42 -8.66
N ILE A 23 -1.60 7.58 -8.33
CA ILE A 23 -2.70 7.04 -9.12
C ILE A 23 -3.78 8.09 -9.30
N ALA A 24 -4.65 7.87 -10.30
CA ALA A 24 -5.85 8.69 -10.48
C ALA A 24 -6.93 8.27 -9.48
N ALA A 25 -7.78 9.22 -9.09
CA ALA A 25 -8.95 8.89 -8.27
C ALA A 25 -9.82 7.84 -8.97
N GLY A 26 -10.29 6.87 -8.20
CA GLY A 26 -10.99 5.69 -8.73
C GLY A 26 -10.04 4.55 -9.07
N GLY A 27 -8.75 4.79 -9.01
CA GLY A 27 -7.75 3.75 -9.27
C GLY A 27 -7.58 2.78 -8.11
N GLN A 28 -6.81 1.73 -8.36
CA GLN A 28 -6.57 0.65 -7.41
C GLN A 28 -5.08 0.46 -7.19
N VAL A 29 -4.69 0.19 -5.95
CA VAL A 29 -3.34 -0.26 -5.62
C VAL A 29 -3.43 -1.67 -5.08
N ARG A 30 -2.55 -2.54 -5.57
CA ARG A 30 -2.42 -3.91 -5.09
C ARG A 30 -1.08 -4.10 -4.43
N TRP A 31 -1.10 -4.64 -3.21
CA TRP A 31 0.12 -5.03 -2.49
C TRP A 31 0.32 -6.52 -2.65
N THR A 32 1.52 -6.92 -3.05
CA THR A 32 1.89 -8.32 -3.26
C THR A 32 3.03 -8.68 -2.31
N TRP A 33 2.83 -9.68 -1.48
CA TRP A 33 3.84 -10.15 -0.52
C TRP A 33 4.88 -10.99 -1.27
N THR A 34 6.13 -10.54 -1.25
CA THR A 34 7.24 -11.20 -1.93
C THR A 34 8.36 -11.62 -0.98
N GLY A 35 8.29 -11.20 0.30
CA GLY A 35 9.26 -11.59 1.31
C GLY A 35 8.96 -12.92 1.96
N THR A 36 9.68 -13.23 3.03
CA THR A 36 9.52 -14.48 3.78
C THR A 36 8.90 -14.26 5.16
N GLN A 37 8.90 -13.02 5.66
CA GLN A 37 8.36 -12.67 6.96
C GLN A 37 6.89 -12.25 6.85
N ILE A 38 6.20 -12.22 7.98
CA ILE A 38 4.84 -11.71 8.03
C ILE A 38 4.85 -10.19 8.03
N HIS A 39 3.94 -9.60 7.26
CA HIS A 39 3.77 -8.15 7.15
C HIS A 39 2.29 -7.80 6.97
N ASN A 40 1.97 -6.54 7.21
CA ASN A 40 0.64 -6.01 6.90
C ASN A 40 0.76 -4.60 6.33
N VAL A 41 -0.36 -4.09 5.80
CA VAL A 41 -0.49 -2.73 5.29
C VAL A 41 -1.57 -2.06 6.12
N THR A 42 -1.18 -1.07 6.91
CA THR A 42 -2.08 -0.41 7.85
C THR A 42 -1.94 1.11 7.73
N SER A 43 -3.04 1.82 7.56
CA SER A 43 -3.03 3.28 7.51
C SER A 43 -2.46 3.87 8.79
N ASN A 44 -1.65 4.94 8.66
CA ASN A 44 -1.11 5.66 9.82
C ASN A 44 -2.22 6.32 10.64
N ASN A 45 -3.25 6.79 9.94
CA ASN A 45 -4.44 7.38 10.54
C ASN A 45 -5.63 6.47 10.20
N SER A 46 -6.83 6.89 10.50
CA SER A 46 -8.04 6.12 10.20
C SER A 46 -8.36 6.11 8.70
N GLY A 47 -7.41 5.68 7.89
CA GLY A 47 -7.58 5.58 6.44
C GLY A 47 -8.10 4.21 6.01
N PRO A 48 -8.17 3.98 4.68
CA PRO A 48 -8.81 2.77 4.14
C PRO A 48 -7.94 1.52 4.20
N LEU A 49 -6.67 1.63 4.59
CA LEU A 49 -5.73 0.51 4.52
C LEU A 49 -5.73 -0.26 5.83
N SER A 50 -6.09 -1.53 5.76
CA SER A 50 -6.12 -2.44 6.91
C SER A 50 -6.07 -3.89 6.41
N SER A 51 -4.89 -4.32 5.98
CA SER A 51 -4.74 -5.67 5.48
C SER A 51 -4.60 -6.68 6.62
N PRO A 52 -4.90 -7.96 6.38
CA PRO A 52 -4.49 -9.02 7.30
C PRO A 52 -2.98 -9.06 7.41
N THR A 53 -2.48 -9.57 8.53
CA THR A 53 -1.06 -9.92 8.68
C THR A 53 -0.85 -11.26 7.99
N GLN A 54 0.02 -11.31 7.00
CA GLN A 54 0.22 -12.51 6.20
C GLN A 54 1.66 -12.60 5.69
N ALA A 55 2.08 -13.81 5.32
CA ALA A 55 3.42 -14.06 4.79
C ALA A 55 3.44 -14.12 3.26
N SER A 56 2.28 -14.26 2.64
CA SER A 56 2.14 -14.37 1.18
C SER A 56 0.77 -13.90 0.75
N GLY A 57 0.58 -13.74 -0.56
CA GLY A 57 -0.70 -13.33 -1.12
C GLY A 57 -0.72 -11.88 -1.54
N THR A 58 -1.92 -11.34 -1.68
CA THR A 58 -2.13 -9.97 -2.15
C THR A 58 -3.21 -9.27 -1.33
N TYR A 59 -3.23 -7.93 -1.44
CA TYR A 59 -4.25 -7.09 -0.83
C TYR A 59 -4.44 -5.90 -1.77
N ALA A 60 -5.66 -5.57 -2.11
CA ALA A 60 -5.96 -4.50 -3.05
C ALA A 60 -7.01 -3.55 -2.47
N VAL A 61 -6.82 -2.26 -2.76
CA VAL A 61 -7.75 -1.21 -2.32
C VAL A 61 -8.00 -0.25 -3.48
N THR A 62 -9.27 0.13 -3.66
CA THR A 62 -9.68 1.17 -4.59
C THR A 62 -9.76 2.49 -3.84
N PHE A 63 -9.19 3.54 -4.43
CA PHE A 63 -9.12 4.87 -3.84
C PHE A 63 -10.04 5.82 -4.59
N PRO A 64 -11.28 6.04 -4.13
CA PRO A 64 -12.27 6.84 -4.87
C PRO A 64 -12.02 8.33 -4.82
N THR A 65 -11.28 8.83 -3.82
CA THR A 65 -11.09 10.27 -3.63
C THR A 65 -9.61 10.66 -3.63
N PRO A 66 -9.28 11.86 -4.14
CA PRO A 66 -7.91 12.35 -4.06
C PRO A 66 -7.44 12.52 -2.62
N GLY A 67 -6.13 12.40 -2.42
CA GLY A 67 -5.51 12.59 -1.12
C GLY A 67 -4.20 11.86 -0.99
N ARG A 68 -3.58 12.01 0.17
CA ARG A 68 -2.35 11.33 0.52
C ARG A 68 -2.65 10.30 1.60
N PHE A 69 -2.23 9.08 1.38
CA PHE A 69 -2.50 7.94 2.26
C PHE A 69 -1.19 7.29 2.66
N ASP A 70 -0.70 7.64 3.85
CA ASP A 70 0.51 7.05 4.41
C ASP A 70 0.14 5.76 5.16
N PHE A 71 1.00 4.76 5.08
CA PHE A 71 0.78 3.47 5.73
C PHE A 71 2.07 2.89 6.28
N HIS A 72 1.94 1.87 7.08
CA HIS A 72 3.07 1.17 7.68
C HIS A 72 2.71 -0.28 7.96
N CYS A 73 3.72 -1.09 8.29
CA CYS A 73 3.54 -2.42 8.83
C CYS A 73 3.56 -2.34 10.34
N THR A 74 2.54 -2.85 11.02
CA THR A 74 2.46 -2.73 12.48
C THR A 74 3.49 -3.61 13.20
N ILE A 75 3.95 -4.67 12.55
CA ILE A 75 4.96 -5.59 13.13
C ILE A 75 6.35 -4.99 12.98
N HIS A 76 6.58 -4.26 11.89
CA HIS A 76 7.86 -3.61 11.59
C HIS A 76 7.58 -2.12 11.33
N PRO A 77 7.39 -1.30 12.38
CA PRO A 77 6.90 0.08 12.21
C PRO A 77 7.77 0.99 11.34
N PHE A 78 9.03 0.62 11.11
CA PHE A 78 9.91 1.37 10.21
C PHE A 78 9.60 1.11 8.72
N MET A 79 8.80 0.08 8.41
CA MET A 79 8.32 -0.15 7.04
C MET A 79 7.17 0.81 6.76
N THR A 80 7.43 1.82 5.95
CA THR A 80 6.43 2.85 5.63
C THR A 80 6.32 3.05 4.13
N GLY A 81 5.18 3.55 3.70
CA GLY A 81 4.94 3.87 2.30
C GLY A 81 3.80 4.88 2.17
N THR A 82 3.56 5.31 0.92
CA THR A 82 2.57 6.34 0.63
C THR A 82 1.87 6.06 -0.69
N VAL A 83 0.57 6.27 -0.71
CA VAL A 83 -0.23 6.34 -1.95
C VAL A 83 -0.72 7.76 -2.10
N ILE A 84 -0.47 8.36 -3.26
CA ILE A 84 -0.96 9.70 -3.59
C ILE A 84 -2.00 9.56 -4.69
N VAL A 85 -3.21 9.98 -4.39
CA VAL A 85 -4.35 9.90 -5.31
C VAL A 85 -4.63 11.30 -5.83
N HIS A 86 -4.70 11.42 -7.14
CA HIS A 86 -4.86 12.71 -7.82
C HIS A 86 -6.29 12.92 -8.33
#